data_858e52562e5a0cd826ad581ff2f921ff
#
_entry.id   858e52562e5a0cd826ad581ff2f921ff
#
_cell.length_a   1.000
_cell.length_b   1.000
_cell.length_c   1.000
_cell.angle_alpha   90.00
_cell.angle_beta   90.00
_cell.angle_gamma   90.00
#
_symmetry.space_group_name_H-M   'P 1'
#
loop_
_entity.id
_entity.type
_entity.pdbx_description
1 polymer ?
#
loop_
_entity_poly.entity_id
_entity_poly.type
_entity_poly.pdbx_seq_one_letter_code
_entity_poly.pdbx_strand_id
1 'polypeptide(L)'
;MKKFIAIACILALCLGVLSGCMERVDNNAVDTSAPVGVVLVNGETKIDVTVGDWEAKRTQIKTVDYSLPGTTKEYEFTGVTLASLMEIAGASDCTQIVVRSSDGWEAFVAAADALAYDILITDDYVGGKDIPADAGGPIKMVFPATEHPELNEMYDAYAWQWYVSEIEFVK
;
A
#
# COMPACT_ATOMS: atom_id res chain seq x y z
N MET A 1 34.89 36.02 -76.09
CA MET A 1 34.40 34.86 -76.83
C MET A 1 34.81 33.61 -76.08
N LYS A 2 33.94 32.98 -75.42
CA LYS A 2 33.85 31.58 -75.04
C LYS A 2 32.91 31.49 -73.85
N LYS A 3 31.72 30.99 -74.16
CA LYS A 3 30.61 30.76 -73.17
C LYS A 3 30.95 29.51 -72.39
N PHE A 4 31.00 29.62 -71.05
CA PHE A 4 31.01 28.45 -70.17
C PHE A 4 29.59 28.30 -69.58
N ILE A 5 28.97 27.24 -69.99
CA ILE A 5 27.67 26.75 -69.41
C ILE A 5 28.05 25.99 -68.18
N ALA A 6 27.65 26.51 -67.00
CA ALA A 6 27.77 25.80 -65.77
C ALA A 6 26.47 24.97 -65.58
N ILE A 7 26.63 23.67 -65.64
CA ILE A 7 25.60 22.69 -65.29
C ILE A 7 25.53 22.61 -63.74
N ALA A 8 24.54 23.17 -63.18
CA ALA A 8 24.24 23.00 -61.74
C ALA A 8 23.54 21.66 -61.53
N CYS A 9 24.26 20.67 -61.00
CA CYS A 9 23.67 19.47 -60.48
C CYS A 9 22.95 19.79 -59.15
N ILE A 10 21.66 19.79 -59.19
CA ILE A 10 20.81 19.84 -58.00
C ILE A 10 20.79 18.45 -57.38
N LEU A 11 21.64 18.25 -56.38
CA LEU A 11 21.60 17.06 -55.55
C LEU A 11 20.51 17.29 -54.48
N ALA A 12 19.31 16.79 -54.75
CA ALA A 12 18.25 16.75 -53.75
C ALA A 12 18.62 15.71 -52.68
N LEU A 13 19.23 16.18 -51.58
CA LEU A 13 19.38 15.38 -50.37
C LEU A 13 18.00 15.24 -49.70
N CYS A 14 17.37 14.10 -49.91
CA CYS A 14 16.26 13.67 -49.07
C CYS A 14 16.79 13.39 -47.67
N LEU A 15 16.81 14.40 -46.82
CA LEU A 15 16.90 14.21 -45.37
C LEU A 15 15.59 13.63 -44.85
N GLY A 16 15.49 12.32 -44.88
CA GLY A 16 14.48 11.58 -44.16
C GLY A 16 14.66 11.86 -42.66
N VAL A 17 13.84 12.77 -42.15
CA VAL A 17 13.68 12.91 -40.70
C VAL A 17 13.01 11.63 -40.20
N LEU A 18 13.80 10.64 -39.83
CA LEU A 18 13.35 9.56 -38.97
C LEU A 18 13.06 10.20 -37.59
N SER A 19 11.85 10.75 -37.41
CA SER A 19 11.26 10.93 -36.10
C SER A 19 11.03 9.55 -35.48
N GLY A 20 12.12 8.94 -35.04
CA GLY A 20 12.04 7.86 -34.06
C GLY A 20 11.42 8.47 -32.83
N CYS A 21 10.14 8.23 -32.59
CA CYS A 21 9.60 8.27 -31.24
C CYS A 21 10.47 7.29 -30.43
N MET A 22 11.50 7.79 -29.78
CA MET A 22 12.05 7.13 -28.62
C MET A 22 10.92 7.21 -27.59
N GLU A 23 10.10 6.18 -27.50
CA GLU A 23 9.37 5.91 -26.27
C GLU A 23 10.42 5.94 -25.17
N ARG A 24 10.36 6.99 -24.35
CA ARG A 24 11.05 6.95 -23.06
C ARG A 24 10.40 5.79 -22.34
N VAL A 25 11.10 4.68 -22.27
CA VAL A 25 10.83 3.65 -21.28
C VAL A 25 11.08 4.36 -19.95
N ASP A 26 10.03 4.78 -19.29
CA ASP A 26 10.11 5.24 -17.91
C ASP A 26 10.56 4.03 -17.08
N ASN A 27 11.86 3.95 -16.82
CA ASN A 27 12.48 2.91 -15.99
C ASN A 27 12.04 3.01 -14.51
N ASN A 28 11.07 3.87 -14.21
CA ASN A 28 10.43 4.06 -12.91
C ASN A 28 8.97 3.59 -12.88
N ALA A 29 8.52 2.80 -13.85
CA ALA A 29 7.21 2.16 -13.73
C ALA A 29 7.23 1.23 -12.51
N VAL A 30 6.41 1.56 -11.51
CA VAL A 30 6.23 0.72 -10.32
C VAL A 30 5.64 -0.61 -10.79
N ASP A 31 6.26 -1.72 -10.40
CA ASP A 31 5.72 -3.05 -10.67
C ASP A 31 4.51 -3.28 -9.77
N THR A 32 3.32 -3.04 -10.32
CA THR A 32 2.07 -3.20 -9.60
C THR A 32 1.71 -4.66 -9.29
N SER A 33 2.41 -5.64 -9.88
CA SER A 33 2.23 -7.06 -9.58
C SER A 33 3.11 -7.56 -8.43
N ALA A 34 4.07 -6.76 -7.98
CA ALA A 34 4.94 -7.11 -6.86
C ALA A 34 4.13 -7.23 -5.55
N PRO A 35 4.42 -8.24 -4.68
CA PRO A 35 3.76 -8.36 -3.39
C PRO A 35 4.22 -7.27 -2.42
N VAL A 36 3.30 -6.76 -1.60
CA VAL A 36 3.62 -5.78 -0.53
C VAL A 36 4.16 -6.44 0.75
N GLY A 37 4.17 -7.78 0.82
CA GLY A 37 4.64 -8.52 1.99
C GLY A 37 3.53 -8.86 3.00
N VAL A 38 2.26 -8.69 2.63
CA VAL A 38 1.09 -9.14 3.42
C VAL A 38 0.38 -10.25 2.66
N VAL A 39 0.12 -11.36 3.36
CA VAL A 39 -0.64 -12.50 2.84
C VAL A 39 -2.02 -12.53 3.47
N LEU A 40 -3.07 -12.62 2.66
CA LEU A 40 -4.44 -12.82 3.12
C LEU A 40 -4.78 -14.32 3.10
N VAL A 41 -5.43 -14.79 4.15
CA VAL A 41 -5.84 -16.19 4.31
C VAL A 41 -7.36 -16.27 4.50
N ASN A 42 -8.05 -16.94 3.59
CA ASN A 42 -9.48 -17.22 3.69
C ASN A 42 -9.71 -18.72 3.51
N GLY A 43 -9.84 -19.45 4.61
CA GLY A 43 -9.85 -20.91 4.63
C GLY A 43 -8.54 -21.50 4.07
N GLU A 44 -8.61 -22.26 2.99
CA GLU A 44 -7.43 -22.85 2.33
C GLU A 44 -6.78 -21.91 1.30
N THR A 45 -7.42 -20.78 0.99
CA THR A 45 -6.94 -19.83 -0.03
C THR A 45 -5.94 -18.85 0.59
N LYS A 46 -4.78 -18.71 -0.05
CA LYS A 46 -3.78 -17.68 0.27
C LYS A 46 -3.61 -16.71 -0.91
N ILE A 47 -3.61 -15.42 -0.61
CA ILE A 47 -3.51 -14.35 -1.61
C ILE A 47 -2.39 -13.41 -1.15
N ASP A 48 -1.35 -13.26 -1.96
CA ASP A 48 -0.37 -12.20 -1.79
C ASP A 48 -1.01 -10.87 -2.23
N VAL A 49 -1.06 -9.89 -1.33
CA VAL A 49 -1.52 -8.54 -1.69
C VAL A 49 -0.48 -7.89 -2.58
N THR A 50 -0.90 -7.45 -3.77
CA THR A 50 0.00 -6.78 -4.70
C THR A 50 0.06 -5.27 -4.46
N VAL A 51 1.11 -4.62 -4.97
CA VAL A 51 1.22 -3.15 -4.97
C VAL A 51 0.02 -2.53 -5.67
N GLY A 52 -0.50 -3.15 -6.75
CA GLY A 52 -1.68 -2.65 -7.46
C GLY A 52 -2.95 -2.69 -6.60
N ASP A 53 -3.18 -3.80 -5.86
CA ASP A 53 -4.31 -3.93 -4.94
C ASP A 53 -4.21 -2.90 -3.81
N TRP A 54 -2.99 -2.74 -3.25
CA TRP A 54 -2.70 -1.80 -2.17
C TRP A 54 -2.99 -0.36 -2.58
N GLU A 55 -2.42 0.10 -3.68
CA GLU A 55 -2.59 1.46 -4.17
C GLU A 55 -4.04 1.77 -4.59
N ALA A 56 -4.76 0.78 -5.14
CA ALA A 56 -6.16 0.95 -5.54
C ALA A 56 -7.13 1.15 -4.35
N LYS A 57 -6.74 0.69 -3.14
CA LYS A 57 -7.55 0.74 -1.91
C LYS A 57 -6.96 1.66 -0.85
N ARG A 58 -5.87 2.36 -1.17
CA ARG A 58 -5.14 3.20 -0.23
C ARG A 58 -6.01 4.33 0.31
N THR A 59 -5.99 4.50 1.62
CA THR A 59 -6.68 5.57 2.35
C THR A 59 -5.81 6.11 3.47
N GLN A 60 -6.27 7.16 4.16
CA GLN A 60 -5.50 7.83 5.21
C GLN A 60 -6.38 8.02 6.45
N ILE A 61 -5.79 7.79 7.62
CA ILE A 61 -6.37 8.17 8.91
C ILE A 61 -5.39 9.02 9.71
N LYS A 62 -5.91 9.80 10.65
CA LYS A 62 -5.11 10.57 11.60
C LYS A 62 -5.44 10.13 13.01
N THR A 63 -4.44 9.62 13.72
CA THR A 63 -4.63 9.10 15.08
C THR A 63 -3.36 9.20 15.91
N VAL A 64 -3.51 9.13 17.24
CA VAL A 64 -2.38 8.90 18.16
C VAL A 64 -2.00 7.42 18.07
N ASP A 65 -0.70 7.14 17.97
CA ASP A 65 -0.19 5.77 17.97
C ASP A 65 -0.08 5.24 19.41
N TYR A 66 -1.13 4.62 19.89
CA TYR A 66 -1.17 4.08 21.25
C TYR A 66 -0.28 2.84 21.49
N SER A 67 0.29 2.26 20.42
CA SER A 67 1.32 1.22 20.55
C SER A 67 2.67 1.78 21.00
N LEU A 68 2.88 3.10 20.91
CA LEU A 68 4.09 3.77 21.32
C LEU A 68 3.92 4.36 22.73
N PRO A 69 4.62 3.86 23.75
CA PRO A 69 4.46 4.32 25.13
C PRO A 69 4.69 5.83 25.28
N GLY A 70 3.76 6.51 25.94
CA GLY A 70 3.87 7.92 26.31
C GLY A 70 3.73 8.91 25.15
N THR A 71 3.38 8.46 23.96
CA THR A 71 3.05 9.38 22.85
C THR A 71 1.66 9.98 23.03
N THR A 72 1.55 11.27 22.73
CA THR A 72 0.27 11.98 22.60
C THR A 72 0.17 12.67 21.24
N LYS A 73 1.17 12.46 20.40
CA LYS A 73 1.23 13.04 19.07
C LYS A 73 0.39 12.24 18.11
N GLU A 74 -0.44 12.94 17.35
CA GLU A 74 -1.13 12.35 16.21
C GLU A 74 -0.20 12.23 15.01
N TYR A 75 -0.34 11.13 14.31
CA TYR A 75 0.32 10.84 13.03
C TYR A 75 -0.74 10.65 11.95
N GLU A 76 -0.38 10.99 10.73
CA GLU A 76 -1.16 10.64 9.54
C GLU A 76 -0.61 9.32 9.01
N PHE A 77 -1.43 8.27 9.05
CA PHE A 77 -1.09 6.95 8.54
C PHE A 77 -1.78 6.75 7.20
N THR A 78 -1.07 6.18 6.24
CA THR A 78 -1.61 5.80 4.94
C THR A 78 -1.47 4.29 4.75
N GLY A 79 -2.52 3.64 4.24
CA GLY A 79 -2.55 2.20 4.06
C GLY A 79 -3.90 1.71 3.55
N VAL A 80 -4.25 0.47 3.84
CA VAL A 80 -5.49 -0.18 3.39
C VAL A 80 -6.30 -0.63 4.60
N THR A 81 -7.62 -0.38 4.60
CA THR A 81 -8.48 -0.81 5.70
C THR A 81 -8.65 -2.33 5.74
N LEU A 82 -8.88 -2.89 6.94
CA LEU A 82 -9.23 -4.30 7.08
C LEU A 82 -10.48 -4.67 6.26
N ALA A 83 -11.47 -3.77 6.18
CA ALA A 83 -12.65 -3.96 5.33
C ALA A 83 -12.28 -4.14 3.84
N SER A 84 -11.36 -3.33 3.32
CA SER A 84 -10.87 -3.46 1.94
C SER A 84 -10.09 -4.75 1.71
N LEU A 85 -9.32 -5.21 2.71
CA LEU A 85 -8.60 -6.49 2.63
C LEU A 85 -9.56 -7.69 2.69
N MET A 86 -10.67 -7.58 3.45
CA MET A 86 -11.77 -8.56 3.43
C MET A 86 -12.39 -8.68 2.02
N GLU A 87 -12.58 -7.55 1.32
CA GLU A 87 -13.09 -7.56 -0.06
C GLU A 87 -12.12 -8.27 -1.01
N ILE A 88 -10.83 -7.95 -0.93
CA ILE A 88 -9.78 -8.59 -1.76
C ILE A 88 -9.76 -10.11 -1.51
N ALA A 89 -9.91 -10.54 -0.26
CA ALA A 89 -9.92 -11.95 0.12
C ALA A 89 -11.24 -12.67 -0.18
N GLY A 90 -12.32 -11.95 -0.55
CA GLY A 90 -13.67 -12.51 -0.68
C GLY A 90 -14.21 -13.08 0.63
N ALA A 91 -13.85 -12.46 1.78
CA ALA A 91 -14.12 -12.95 3.13
C ALA A 91 -15.32 -12.26 3.80
N SER A 92 -16.38 -11.98 3.06
CA SER A 92 -17.56 -11.24 3.54
C SER A 92 -18.35 -11.94 4.64
N ASP A 93 -18.13 -13.23 4.87
CA ASP A 93 -18.82 -14.06 5.85
C ASP A 93 -17.95 -14.41 7.07
N CYS A 94 -16.77 -13.81 7.20
CA CYS A 94 -15.93 -13.98 8.39
C CYS A 94 -16.55 -13.28 9.61
N THR A 95 -16.27 -13.81 10.78
CA THR A 95 -16.70 -13.26 12.08
C THR A 95 -15.56 -12.63 12.84
N GLN A 96 -14.33 -13.09 12.59
CA GLN A 96 -13.11 -12.63 13.24
C GLN A 96 -11.97 -12.50 12.22
N ILE A 97 -11.10 -11.55 12.46
CA ILE A 97 -9.87 -11.33 11.71
C ILE A 97 -8.70 -11.55 12.67
N VAL A 98 -7.76 -12.40 12.27
CA VAL A 98 -6.50 -12.62 13.00
C VAL A 98 -5.38 -11.96 12.22
N VAL A 99 -4.74 -10.96 12.82
CA VAL A 99 -3.61 -10.24 12.23
C VAL A 99 -2.34 -10.77 12.87
N ARG A 100 -1.46 -11.37 12.05
CA ARG A 100 -0.21 -11.98 12.50
C ARG A 100 0.98 -11.16 12.11
N SER A 101 1.93 -11.11 13.03
CA SER A 101 3.24 -10.51 12.77
C SER A 101 4.27 -11.57 12.37
N SER A 102 5.35 -11.10 11.75
CA SER A 102 6.48 -11.97 11.36
C SER A 102 7.27 -12.51 12.57
N ASP A 103 7.09 -11.96 13.77
CA ASP A 103 7.71 -12.41 15.03
C ASP A 103 6.80 -13.36 15.85
N GLY A 104 5.60 -13.67 15.34
CA GLY A 104 4.70 -14.68 15.89
C GLY A 104 3.61 -14.17 16.83
N TRP A 105 3.45 -12.85 17.00
CA TRP A 105 2.32 -12.28 17.73
C TRP A 105 1.04 -12.31 16.89
N GLU A 106 -0.09 -12.39 17.58
CA GLU A 106 -1.43 -12.36 16.98
C GLU A 106 -2.29 -11.32 17.66
N ALA A 107 -3.00 -10.55 16.86
CA ALA A 107 -4.06 -9.65 17.30
C ALA A 107 -5.40 -10.11 16.69
N PHE A 108 -6.47 -9.94 17.44
CA PHE A 108 -7.81 -10.37 17.05
C PHE A 108 -8.72 -9.16 16.91
N VAL A 109 -9.35 -9.01 15.76
CA VAL A 109 -10.30 -7.94 15.46
C VAL A 109 -11.64 -8.57 15.07
N ALA A 110 -12.74 -8.10 15.65
CA ALA A 110 -14.06 -8.52 15.22
C ALA A 110 -14.32 -8.02 13.79
N ALA A 111 -14.85 -8.87 12.90
CA ALA A 111 -15.15 -8.46 11.54
C ALA A 111 -16.17 -7.31 11.48
N ALA A 112 -17.11 -7.26 12.45
CA ALA A 112 -18.05 -6.17 12.57
C ALA A 112 -17.37 -4.81 12.83
N ASP A 113 -16.30 -4.80 13.64
CA ASP A 113 -15.54 -3.59 13.92
C ASP A 113 -14.69 -3.17 12.72
N ALA A 114 -14.10 -4.14 12.01
CA ALA A 114 -13.39 -3.87 10.76
C ALA A 114 -14.29 -3.24 9.68
N LEU A 115 -15.60 -3.57 9.69
CA LEU A 115 -16.58 -2.98 8.78
C LEU A 115 -17.14 -1.64 9.28
N ALA A 116 -17.11 -1.38 10.59
CA ALA A 116 -17.65 -0.17 11.20
C ALA A 116 -16.63 0.95 11.31
N TYR A 117 -15.33 0.61 11.40
CA TYR A 117 -14.24 1.55 11.64
C TYR A 117 -13.14 1.38 10.59
N ASP A 118 -12.48 2.47 10.26
CA ASP A 118 -11.34 2.47 9.34
C ASP A 118 -10.06 1.95 10.02
N ILE A 119 -10.09 0.69 10.50
CA ILE A 119 -8.91 0.02 11.07
C ILE A 119 -7.94 -0.25 9.93
N LEU A 120 -6.75 0.33 10.01
CA LEU A 120 -5.81 0.43 8.89
C LEU A 120 -4.63 -0.54 9.05
N ILE A 121 -4.30 -1.23 7.99
CA ILE A 121 -2.99 -1.84 7.81
C ILE A 121 -2.16 -0.82 7.03
N THR A 122 -1.09 -0.33 7.63
CA THR A 122 -0.34 0.83 7.12
C THR A 122 1.12 0.49 6.88
N ASP A 123 1.68 1.04 5.81
CA ASP A 123 3.08 0.94 5.41
C ASP A 123 3.81 2.29 5.48
N ASP A 124 3.07 3.39 5.73
CA ASP A 124 3.69 4.70 5.89
C ASP A 124 3.00 5.57 6.94
N TYR A 125 3.74 6.58 7.39
CA TYR A 125 3.21 7.67 8.20
C TYR A 125 3.90 8.99 7.83
N VAL A 126 3.15 10.10 7.99
CA VAL A 126 3.66 11.46 7.79
C VAL A 126 4.33 11.67 6.43
N GLY A 127 3.50 11.73 5.38
CA GLY A 127 3.94 12.20 4.06
C GLY A 127 4.78 11.20 3.28
N GLY A 128 4.38 9.93 3.30
CA GLY A 128 5.00 8.88 2.50
C GLY A 128 6.35 8.41 3.03
N LYS A 129 6.53 8.43 4.36
CA LYS A 129 7.73 7.90 5.00
C LYS A 129 7.47 6.50 5.51
N ASP A 130 8.41 5.62 5.26
CA ASP A 130 8.42 4.26 5.80
C ASP A 130 8.32 4.27 7.33
N ILE A 131 7.55 3.36 7.89
CA ILE A 131 7.47 3.16 9.34
C ILE A 131 8.77 2.46 9.80
N PRO A 132 9.56 3.07 10.69
CA PRO A 132 10.78 2.44 11.16
C PRO A 132 10.47 1.22 12.05
N ALA A 133 11.42 0.29 12.14
CA ALA A 133 11.23 -0.96 12.88
C ALA A 133 10.93 -0.73 14.38
N ASP A 134 11.52 0.28 15.00
CA ASP A 134 11.28 0.65 16.39
C ASP A 134 9.92 1.35 16.63
N ALA A 135 9.17 1.63 15.55
CA ALA A 135 7.78 2.08 15.58
C ALA A 135 6.81 1.03 15.01
N GLY A 136 7.26 -0.22 14.79
CA GLY A 136 6.44 -1.35 14.35
C GLY A 136 6.39 -1.60 12.86
N GLY A 137 7.22 -0.89 12.06
CA GLY A 137 7.30 -1.08 10.62
C GLY A 137 8.05 -2.35 10.18
N PRO A 138 8.02 -2.69 8.88
CA PRO A 138 7.55 -1.81 7.80
C PRO A 138 6.02 -1.70 7.71
N ILE A 139 5.26 -2.69 8.17
CA ILE A 139 3.80 -2.71 8.10
C ILE A 139 3.24 -2.94 9.49
N LYS A 140 2.25 -2.14 9.89
CA LYS A 140 1.58 -2.28 11.18
C LYS A 140 0.08 -2.07 11.08
N MET A 141 -0.67 -2.49 12.10
CA MET A 141 -2.08 -2.18 12.26
C MET A 141 -2.25 -0.97 13.17
N VAL A 142 -3.11 -0.05 12.78
CA VAL A 142 -3.48 1.14 13.57
C VAL A 142 -4.99 1.32 13.60
N PHE A 143 -5.48 1.82 14.75
CA PHE A 143 -6.90 2.09 14.96
C PHE A 143 -7.17 3.60 14.86
N PRO A 144 -8.33 4.04 14.35
CA PRO A 144 -8.74 5.44 14.32
C PRO A 144 -9.20 5.92 15.72
N ALA A 145 -8.39 5.66 16.75
CA ALA A 145 -8.75 5.81 18.14
C ALA A 145 -8.82 7.28 18.62
N THR A 146 -8.33 8.24 17.84
CA THR A 146 -8.57 9.67 18.12
C THR A 146 -10.02 10.06 17.82
N GLU A 147 -10.57 9.55 16.72
CA GLU A 147 -11.97 9.79 16.34
C GLU A 147 -12.92 8.86 17.10
N HIS A 148 -12.48 7.64 17.40
CA HIS A 148 -13.21 6.55 18.05
C HIS A 148 -12.49 6.07 19.31
N PRO A 149 -12.51 6.85 20.41
CA PRO A 149 -11.76 6.53 21.63
C PRO A 149 -12.21 5.23 22.31
N GLU A 150 -13.44 4.76 22.06
CA GLU A 150 -13.95 3.47 22.49
C GLU A 150 -13.10 2.29 22.00
N LEU A 151 -12.42 2.45 20.88
CA LEU A 151 -11.54 1.41 20.35
C LEU A 151 -10.35 1.11 21.29
N ASN A 152 -9.87 2.10 22.05
CA ASN A 152 -8.83 1.86 23.06
C ASN A 152 -9.33 1.11 24.30
N GLU A 153 -10.64 1.10 24.55
CA GLU A 153 -11.25 0.29 25.60
C GLU A 153 -11.51 -1.15 25.12
N MET A 154 -11.76 -1.33 23.82
CA MET A 154 -12.02 -2.63 23.18
C MET A 154 -10.73 -3.34 22.79
N TYR A 155 -9.75 -2.60 22.33
CA TYR A 155 -8.48 -3.08 21.80
C TYR A 155 -7.33 -2.41 22.54
N ASP A 156 -6.61 -3.18 23.35
CA ASP A 156 -5.45 -2.66 24.08
C ASP A 156 -4.25 -2.40 23.17
N ALA A 157 -3.17 -1.87 23.73
CA ALA A 157 -1.97 -1.53 22.97
C ALA A 157 -1.34 -2.74 22.25
N TYR A 158 -1.58 -3.97 22.72
CA TYR A 158 -1.09 -5.19 22.08
C TYR A 158 -1.87 -5.56 20.82
N ALA A 159 -3.10 -5.06 20.67
CA ALA A 159 -3.86 -5.23 19.43
C ALA A 159 -3.35 -4.34 18.28
N TRP A 160 -2.57 -3.31 18.57
CA TRP A 160 -1.91 -2.47 17.56
C TRP A 160 -0.71 -3.23 16.98
N GLN A 161 -1.02 -4.21 16.14
CA GLN A 161 -0.06 -5.21 15.66
C GLN A 161 1.10 -4.60 14.89
N TRP A 162 2.33 -4.93 15.30
CA TRP A 162 3.57 -4.55 14.63
C TRP A 162 4.01 -5.66 13.66
N TYR A 163 4.84 -5.32 12.66
CA TYR A 163 5.45 -6.27 11.72
C TYR A 163 4.44 -7.17 11.01
N VAL A 164 3.28 -6.64 10.63
CA VAL A 164 2.20 -7.41 10.01
C VAL A 164 2.69 -8.13 8.76
N SER A 165 2.41 -9.42 8.67
CA SER A 165 2.80 -10.27 7.55
C SER A 165 1.68 -11.16 7.03
N GLU A 166 0.69 -11.51 7.85
CA GLU A 166 -0.44 -12.35 7.46
C GLU A 166 -1.73 -11.87 8.13
N ILE A 167 -2.84 -11.96 7.39
CA ILE A 167 -4.18 -11.63 7.89
C ILE A 167 -5.11 -12.78 7.53
N GLU A 168 -5.64 -13.48 8.54
CA GLU A 168 -6.56 -14.60 8.38
C GLU A 168 -7.98 -14.18 8.71
N PHE A 169 -8.91 -14.55 7.85
CA PHE A 169 -10.35 -14.33 8.00
C PHE A 169 -11.01 -15.62 8.48
N VAL A 170 -11.53 -15.62 9.71
CA VAL A 170 -12.10 -16.78 10.38
C VAL A 170 -13.63 -16.68 10.37
N LYS A 171 -14.31 -17.80 10.00
CA LYS A 171 -15.78 -17.89 9.95
C LYS A 171 -16.40 -18.27 11.28
#